data_396d205b9e721eec2df5ae45329b098b
#
_entry.id   396d205b9e721eec2df5ae45329b098b
#
_cell.length_a   1.000
_cell.length_b   1.000
_cell.length_c   1.000
_cell.angle_alpha   90.00
_cell.angle_beta   90.00
_cell.angle_gamma   90.00
#
_symmetry.space_group_name_H-M   'P 1'
#
loop_
_entity.id
_entity.type
_entity.pdbx_description
1 polymer ?
#
loop_
_entity_poly.entity_id
_entity_poly.type
_entity_poly.pdbx_seq_one_letter_code
_entity_poly.pdbx_strand_id
1 'polypeptide(L)'
;MKTEKTINICGHDVKMRYCAAAESGYEQLAGKTIAVFIPTFGKNKQGDDVITKPAEATTYDFLALASAAIAAAYAKDNQEPPVSTEDILYEASPQEVTLLLNTVIELRNEWYGIPKVVQEADKAEAPKTENEEERPKN
;
A
#
# COMPACT_ATOMS: atom_id res chain seq x y z
N MET A 1 -6.95 11.89 -13.62
CA MET A 1 -5.58 11.68 -13.17
C MET A 1 -5.23 10.21 -13.18
N LYS A 2 -4.02 9.87 -13.57
CA LYS A 2 -3.62 8.49 -13.67
C LYS A 2 -2.43 8.24 -12.76
N THR A 3 -2.61 7.44 -11.72
CA THR A 3 -1.54 7.09 -10.80
C THR A 3 -1.17 5.64 -11.05
N GLU A 4 -0.12 5.44 -11.82
CA GLU A 4 0.25 4.13 -12.30
C GLU A 4 1.77 3.96 -12.31
N LYS A 5 2.24 2.78 -11.98
CA LYS A 5 3.65 2.43 -12.08
C LYS A 5 3.79 1.00 -12.56
N THR A 6 4.94 0.71 -13.17
CA THR A 6 5.28 -0.65 -13.58
C THR A 6 6.41 -1.13 -12.69
N ILE A 7 6.26 -2.31 -12.13
CA ILE A 7 7.29 -2.91 -11.27
C ILE A 7 7.53 -4.34 -11.76
N ASN A 8 8.66 -4.90 -11.37
CA ASN A 8 8.98 -6.28 -11.73
C ASN A 8 8.82 -7.17 -10.51
N ILE A 9 7.89 -8.10 -10.56
CA ILE A 9 7.67 -9.05 -9.46
C ILE A 9 7.35 -10.40 -10.04
N CYS A 10 7.77 -11.46 -9.36
CA CYS A 10 7.51 -12.82 -9.79
C CYS A 10 7.93 -13.07 -11.25
N GLY A 11 9.01 -12.39 -11.67
CA GLY A 11 9.54 -12.57 -13.01
C GLY A 11 8.80 -11.83 -14.12
N HIS A 12 7.88 -10.94 -13.79
CA HIS A 12 7.09 -10.22 -14.77
C HIS A 12 7.09 -8.73 -14.53
N ASP A 13 7.03 -7.96 -15.60
CA ASP A 13 6.76 -6.53 -15.49
C ASP A 13 5.26 -6.38 -15.32
N VAL A 14 4.86 -5.74 -14.24
CA VAL A 14 3.47 -5.66 -13.85
C VAL A 14 3.07 -4.22 -13.60
N LYS A 15 1.96 -3.80 -14.18
CA LYS A 15 1.44 -2.46 -13.97
C LYS A 15 0.56 -2.45 -12.73
N MET A 16 0.65 -1.36 -11.98
CA MET A 16 -0.19 -1.16 -10.80
C MET A 16 -0.81 0.23 -10.93
N ARG A 17 -2.12 0.34 -10.84
CA ARG A 17 -2.81 1.61 -10.96
C ARG A 17 -3.70 1.84 -9.77
N TYR A 18 -3.52 2.99 -9.10
CA TYR A 18 -4.37 3.32 -7.97
C TYR A 18 -5.52 4.19 -8.44
N CYS A 19 -6.72 3.77 -8.12
CA CYS A 19 -7.93 4.47 -8.54
C CYS A 19 -9.09 3.91 -7.71
N ALA A 20 -10.27 4.43 -7.92
CA ALA A 20 -11.45 3.96 -7.19
C ALA A 20 -11.68 2.46 -7.37
N ALA A 21 -11.38 1.93 -8.57
CA ALA A 21 -11.55 0.51 -8.82
C ALA A 21 -10.59 -0.33 -7.98
N ALA A 22 -9.40 0.19 -7.69
CA ALA A 22 -8.46 -0.51 -6.82
C ALA A 22 -9.00 -0.57 -5.39
N GLU A 23 -9.57 0.51 -4.90
CA GLU A 23 -10.12 0.51 -3.54
C GLU A 23 -11.34 -0.40 -3.43
N SER A 24 -12.22 -0.34 -4.42
CA SER A 24 -13.38 -1.21 -4.44
C SER A 24 -12.96 -2.68 -4.55
N GLY A 25 -11.96 -2.96 -5.37
CA GLY A 25 -11.46 -4.32 -5.52
C GLY A 25 -10.84 -4.85 -4.23
N TYR A 26 -10.13 -3.97 -3.50
CA TYR A 26 -9.59 -4.35 -2.21
C TYR A 26 -10.71 -4.72 -1.25
N GLU A 27 -11.76 -3.91 -1.19
CA GLU A 27 -12.85 -4.16 -0.25
C GLU A 27 -13.55 -5.47 -0.56
N GLN A 28 -13.71 -5.80 -1.82
CA GLN A 28 -14.31 -7.05 -2.20
C GLN A 28 -13.38 -8.22 -1.86
N LEU A 29 -12.10 -8.07 -2.09
CA LEU A 29 -11.16 -9.14 -1.86
C LEU A 29 -10.95 -9.41 -0.38
N ALA A 30 -10.77 -8.37 0.41
CA ALA A 30 -10.45 -8.50 1.82
C ALA A 30 -11.64 -8.58 2.74
N GLY A 31 -12.80 -8.15 2.28
CA GLY A 31 -13.99 -8.13 3.12
C GLY A 31 -13.92 -7.05 4.18
N LYS A 32 -13.12 -6.02 3.97
CA LYS A 32 -12.94 -4.90 4.89
C LYS A 32 -13.07 -3.61 4.14
N THR A 33 -13.30 -2.51 4.85
CA THR A 33 -13.36 -1.22 4.18
C THR A 33 -11.96 -0.63 4.08
N ILE A 34 -11.78 0.31 3.17
CA ILE A 34 -10.51 0.97 2.97
C ILE A 34 -10.09 1.75 4.20
N ALA A 35 -11.00 1.95 5.15
CA ALA A 35 -10.70 2.69 6.38
C ALA A 35 -9.62 2.02 7.23
N VAL A 36 -9.35 0.73 7.02
CA VAL A 36 -8.28 0.07 7.78
C VAL A 36 -6.92 0.68 7.52
N PHE A 37 -6.77 1.41 6.41
CA PHE A 37 -5.50 2.06 6.10
C PHE A 37 -5.40 3.45 6.68
N ILE A 38 -6.41 3.91 7.40
CA ILE A 38 -6.47 5.27 7.93
C ILE A 38 -6.32 5.24 9.44
N PRO A 39 -5.33 5.94 10.00
CA PRO A 39 -5.20 5.98 11.47
C PRO A 39 -6.27 6.90 12.05
N THR A 40 -6.50 6.75 13.35
CA THR A 40 -7.43 7.62 14.06
C THR A 40 -6.66 8.84 14.55
N PHE A 41 -7.25 10.02 14.36
CA PHE A 41 -6.63 11.25 14.80
C PHE A 41 -7.40 11.86 15.97
N GLY A 42 -6.71 12.65 16.76
CA GLY A 42 -7.32 13.40 17.86
C GLY A 42 -6.49 14.64 18.08
N LYS A 43 -6.76 15.34 19.18
CA LYS A 43 -6.04 16.56 19.51
C LYS A 43 -5.23 16.34 20.77
N ASN A 44 -4.01 16.88 20.81
CA ASN A 44 -3.24 16.83 22.04
C ASN A 44 -3.59 18.06 22.87
N LYS A 45 -2.90 18.26 24.00
CA LYS A 45 -3.20 19.37 24.88
C LYS A 45 -2.95 20.72 24.24
N GLN A 46 -2.07 20.78 23.27
CA GLN A 46 -1.78 22.02 22.57
C GLN A 46 -2.73 22.29 21.41
N GLY A 47 -3.68 21.37 21.17
CA GLY A 47 -4.64 21.55 20.08
C GLY A 47 -4.14 21.05 18.75
N ASP A 48 -2.98 20.40 18.72
CA ASP A 48 -2.45 19.87 17.46
C ASP A 48 -3.04 18.51 17.14
N ASP A 49 -3.17 18.21 15.85
CA ASP A 49 -3.64 16.92 15.41
C ASP A 49 -2.56 15.88 15.65
N VAL A 50 -2.92 14.79 16.28
CA VAL A 50 -1.99 13.69 16.52
C VAL A 50 -2.69 12.38 16.23
N ILE A 51 -1.91 11.34 15.93
CA ILE A 51 -2.47 10.02 15.74
C ILE A 51 -2.71 9.41 17.10
N THR A 52 -3.96 9.10 17.42
CA THR A 52 -4.32 8.48 18.69
C THR A 52 -4.39 6.98 18.57
N LYS A 53 -4.50 6.45 17.35
CA LYS A 53 -4.56 5.03 17.14
C LYS A 53 -3.99 4.75 15.76
N PRO A 54 -3.04 3.84 15.63
CA PRO A 54 -2.45 3.57 14.31
C PRO A 54 -3.47 2.90 13.38
N ALA A 55 -3.17 2.93 12.09
CA ALA A 55 -3.99 2.23 11.13
C ALA A 55 -3.95 0.74 11.45
N GLU A 56 -5.03 0.05 11.14
CA GLU A 56 -5.17 -1.36 11.50
C GLU A 56 -4.78 -2.30 10.37
N ALA A 57 -4.36 -1.77 9.24
CA ALA A 57 -4.05 -2.60 8.07
C ALA A 57 -2.90 -3.56 8.38
N THR A 58 -3.08 -4.80 7.97
CA THR A 58 -2.07 -5.85 8.13
C THR A 58 -1.26 -5.99 6.85
N THR A 59 -0.25 -6.83 6.87
CA THR A 59 0.50 -7.14 5.66
C THR A 59 -0.43 -7.69 4.58
N TYR A 60 -1.35 -8.57 4.97
CA TYR A 60 -2.30 -9.09 4.00
C TYR A 60 -3.13 -7.97 3.38
N ASP A 61 -3.56 -7.00 4.20
CA ASP A 61 -4.35 -5.89 3.69
C ASP A 61 -3.58 -5.09 2.64
N PHE A 62 -2.29 -4.83 2.87
CA PHE A 62 -1.48 -4.10 1.90
C PHE A 62 -1.27 -4.93 0.63
N LEU A 63 -1.04 -6.22 0.77
CA LEU A 63 -0.87 -7.08 -0.40
C LEU A 63 -2.17 -7.20 -1.19
N ALA A 64 -3.31 -7.25 -0.50
CA ALA A 64 -4.60 -7.29 -1.16
C ALA A 64 -4.87 -5.99 -1.90
N LEU A 65 -4.48 -4.86 -1.31
CA LEU A 65 -4.65 -3.57 -1.96
C LEU A 65 -3.75 -3.48 -3.20
N ALA A 66 -2.50 -3.95 -3.08
CA ALA A 66 -1.58 -3.97 -4.22
C ALA A 66 -2.13 -4.87 -5.33
N SER A 67 -2.67 -6.03 -4.97
CA SER A 67 -3.25 -6.95 -5.94
C SER A 67 -4.45 -6.32 -6.64
N ALA A 68 -5.29 -5.60 -5.89
CA ALA A 68 -6.45 -4.91 -6.48
C ALA A 68 -6.00 -3.80 -7.41
N ALA A 69 -4.91 -3.11 -7.06
CA ALA A 69 -4.36 -2.06 -7.92
C ALA A 69 -3.78 -2.64 -9.21
N ILE A 70 -3.18 -3.83 -9.13
CA ILE A 70 -2.70 -4.52 -10.32
C ILE A 70 -3.89 -4.91 -11.19
N ALA A 71 -4.93 -5.50 -10.59
CA ALA A 71 -6.10 -5.89 -11.35
C ALA A 71 -6.73 -4.67 -12.04
N ALA A 72 -6.78 -3.55 -11.35
CA ALA A 72 -7.35 -2.33 -11.92
C ALA A 72 -6.56 -1.83 -13.13
N ALA A 73 -5.24 -2.02 -13.12
CA ALA A 73 -4.40 -1.57 -14.23
C ALA A 73 -4.68 -2.35 -15.52
N TYR A 74 -5.14 -3.60 -15.39
CA TYR A 74 -5.37 -4.44 -16.56
C TYR A 74 -6.85 -4.56 -16.95
N ALA A 75 -7.75 -4.41 -15.98
CA ALA A 75 -9.17 -4.59 -16.23
C ALA A 75 -9.72 -3.59 -17.25
N LYS A 76 -9.20 -2.38 -17.23
CA LYS A 76 -9.68 -1.37 -18.15
C LYS A 76 -9.49 -1.78 -19.60
N ASP A 77 -8.42 -2.55 -19.89
CA ASP A 77 -8.15 -2.98 -21.25
C ASP A 77 -8.60 -4.43 -21.49
N ASN A 78 -9.40 -4.96 -20.58
CA ASN A 78 -9.89 -6.33 -20.65
C ASN A 78 -8.76 -7.33 -20.76
N GLN A 79 -7.68 -7.08 -20.00
CA GLN A 79 -6.54 -7.98 -20.00
C GLN A 79 -6.41 -8.64 -18.63
N GLU A 80 -5.77 -9.80 -18.62
CA GLU A 80 -5.49 -10.49 -17.38
C GLU A 80 -4.15 -10.03 -16.86
N PRO A 81 -4.00 -9.78 -15.56
CA PRO A 81 -2.69 -9.45 -15.02
C PRO A 81 -1.73 -10.63 -15.20
N PRO A 82 -0.44 -10.36 -15.39
CA PRO A 82 0.53 -11.47 -15.50
C PRO A 82 0.78 -12.19 -14.19
N VAL A 83 0.36 -11.62 -13.06
CA VAL A 83 0.45 -12.28 -11.76
C VAL A 83 -0.90 -12.21 -11.08
N SER A 84 -1.24 -13.26 -10.34
CA SER A 84 -2.51 -13.31 -9.61
C SER A 84 -2.28 -12.95 -8.16
N THR A 85 -3.36 -12.78 -7.41
CA THR A 85 -3.26 -12.58 -5.96
C THR A 85 -2.55 -13.76 -5.31
N GLU A 86 -2.83 -14.97 -5.77
CA GLU A 86 -2.18 -16.14 -5.25
C GLU A 86 -0.70 -16.12 -5.50
N ASP A 87 -0.28 -15.72 -6.70
CA ASP A 87 1.14 -15.61 -7.01
C ASP A 87 1.83 -14.66 -6.04
N ILE A 88 1.21 -13.52 -5.75
CA ILE A 88 1.78 -12.56 -4.85
C ILE A 88 1.89 -13.14 -3.44
N LEU A 89 0.85 -13.79 -2.97
CA LEU A 89 0.85 -14.31 -1.60
C LEU A 89 1.82 -15.46 -1.38
N TYR A 90 2.03 -16.28 -2.39
CA TYR A 90 2.81 -17.48 -2.21
C TYR A 90 4.17 -17.49 -2.90
N GLU A 91 4.36 -16.66 -3.93
CA GLU A 91 5.60 -16.69 -4.70
C GLU A 91 6.47 -15.46 -4.58
N ALA A 92 5.94 -14.35 -4.08
CA ALA A 92 6.74 -13.12 -4.01
C ALA A 92 7.81 -13.24 -2.93
N SER A 93 9.02 -12.79 -3.25
CA SER A 93 10.11 -12.79 -2.29
C SER A 93 9.92 -11.66 -1.28
N PRO A 94 10.65 -11.64 -0.17
CA PRO A 94 10.54 -10.55 0.79
C PRO A 94 10.82 -9.18 0.16
N GLN A 95 11.78 -9.11 -0.76
CA GLN A 95 12.09 -7.85 -1.44
C GLN A 95 10.93 -7.43 -2.34
N GLU A 96 10.27 -8.39 -2.96
CA GLU A 96 9.12 -8.09 -3.81
C GLU A 96 7.92 -7.65 -2.98
N VAL A 97 7.73 -8.24 -1.80
CA VAL A 97 6.68 -7.81 -0.89
C VAL A 97 6.91 -6.35 -0.50
N THR A 98 8.15 -6.02 -0.12
CA THR A 98 8.48 -4.64 0.23
C THR A 98 8.22 -3.70 -0.94
N LEU A 99 8.59 -4.11 -2.15
CA LEU A 99 8.37 -3.29 -3.33
C LEU A 99 6.88 -3.07 -3.58
N LEU A 100 6.07 -4.11 -3.42
CA LEU A 100 4.62 -4.01 -3.59
C LEU A 100 4.02 -3.04 -2.56
N LEU A 101 4.42 -3.17 -1.31
CA LEU A 101 3.91 -2.31 -0.26
C LEU A 101 4.30 -0.86 -0.49
N ASN A 102 5.56 -0.61 -0.78
CA ASN A 102 6.02 0.76 -0.99
C ASN A 102 5.37 1.39 -2.21
N THR A 103 5.21 0.61 -3.27
CA THR A 103 4.62 1.14 -4.50
C THR A 103 3.15 1.48 -4.32
N VAL A 104 2.38 0.60 -3.66
CA VAL A 104 0.96 0.87 -3.50
C VAL A 104 0.74 2.05 -2.56
N ILE A 105 1.58 2.20 -1.52
CA ILE A 105 1.48 3.33 -0.62
C ILE A 105 1.80 4.62 -1.38
N GLU A 106 2.84 4.60 -2.20
CA GLU A 106 3.22 5.77 -2.96
C GLU A 106 2.12 6.20 -3.93
N LEU A 107 1.55 5.24 -4.65
CA LEU A 107 0.47 5.54 -5.60
C LEU A 107 -0.78 6.03 -4.89
N ARG A 108 -1.09 5.45 -3.75
CA ARG A 108 -2.24 5.87 -2.97
C ARG A 108 -2.06 7.30 -2.50
N ASN A 109 -0.86 7.63 -2.01
CA ASN A 109 -0.59 8.98 -1.54
C ASN A 109 -0.67 9.99 -2.68
N GLU A 110 -0.21 9.61 -3.87
CA GLU A 110 -0.35 10.49 -5.03
C GLU A 110 -1.81 10.69 -5.41
N TRP A 111 -2.58 9.62 -5.36
CA TRP A 111 -3.99 9.70 -5.74
C TRP A 111 -4.77 10.59 -4.79
N TYR A 112 -4.43 10.57 -3.50
CA TYR A 112 -5.08 11.43 -2.52
C TYR A 112 -4.46 12.83 -2.46
N GLY A 113 -3.39 13.06 -3.19
CA GLY A 113 -2.77 14.38 -3.23
C GLY A 113 -1.96 14.72 -2.00
N ILE A 114 -1.42 13.71 -1.31
CA ILE A 114 -0.63 13.96 -0.11
C ILE A 114 0.73 14.51 -0.52
N PRO A 115 1.18 15.63 0.09
CA PRO A 115 2.46 16.21 -0.30
C PRO A 115 3.63 15.25 -0.10
N LYS A 116 4.62 15.37 -0.98
CA LYS A 116 5.74 14.49 -0.96
C LYS A 116 6.51 14.47 0.35
N VAL A 117 6.62 15.60 1.00
CA VAL A 117 7.35 15.68 2.24
C VAL A 117 6.65 14.82 3.32
N VAL A 118 5.32 14.77 3.31
CA VAL A 118 4.60 13.96 4.25
C VAL A 118 4.77 12.49 3.90
N GLN A 119 4.80 12.17 2.60
CA GLN A 119 5.02 10.81 2.18
C GLN A 119 6.37 10.29 2.63
N GLU A 120 7.38 11.11 2.56
CA GLU A 120 8.70 10.69 2.98
C GLU A 120 8.78 10.48 4.48
N ALA A 121 8.13 11.31 5.25
CA ALA A 121 8.07 11.13 6.68
C ALA A 121 7.38 9.81 7.03
N ASP A 122 6.29 9.48 6.35
CA ASP A 122 5.60 8.23 6.57
C ASP A 122 6.50 7.06 6.25
N LYS A 123 7.22 7.11 5.14
CA LYS A 123 8.09 6.03 4.77
C LYS A 123 9.22 5.86 5.76
N ALA A 124 9.75 6.94 6.27
CA ALA A 124 10.82 6.86 7.23
C ALA A 124 10.35 6.22 8.52
N GLU A 125 9.13 6.52 8.93
CA GLU A 125 8.63 5.95 10.14
C GLU A 125 8.27 4.49 10.01
N ALA A 126 7.69 4.11 8.92
CA ALA A 126 7.24 2.75 8.75
C ALA A 126 8.35 1.72 8.98
N PRO A 127 9.50 1.85 8.39
CA PRO A 127 10.53 0.87 8.63
C PRO A 127 11.07 0.89 10.03
N LYS A 128 11.10 2.04 10.65
CA LYS A 128 11.63 2.10 11.95
C LYS A 128 10.87 1.31 12.92
N THR A 129 9.60 1.24 12.77
CA THR A 129 8.82 0.52 13.71
C THR A 129 9.13 -0.91 13.70
N GLU A 130 9.80 -1.41 12.74
CA GLU A 130 10.04 -2.73 12.70
C GLU A 130 11.21 -3.16 13.29
N ASN A 131 12.18 -2.61 13.16
CA ASN A 131 13.26 -3.24 13.64
C ASN A 131 14.39 -2.46 13.89
N GLU A 132 14.53 -1.44 13.48
CA GLU A 132 15.65 -0.84 13.63
C GLU A 132 15.99 -0.60 14.91
N GLU A 133 15.17 -0.38 15.61
CA GLU A 133 15.49 -0.07 16.78
C GLU A 133 16.09 -1.04 17.47
N GLU A 134 15.77 -2.01 17.28
CA GLU A 134 16.28 -2.99 17.96
C GLU A 134 17.55 -3.22 17.71
N ARG A 135 17.89 -3.01 16.83
CA ARG A 135 19.10 -3.35 16.62
C ARG A 135 19.96 -2.35 16.99
N PRO A 136 19.83 -1.68 17.65
CA PRO A 136 20.68 -0.89 17.98
C PRO A 136 21.77 -1.01 18.32
N LYS A 137 21.68 -1.24 18.54
CA LYS A 137 22.46 -1.22 18.60
C LYS A 137 23.27 -1.57 18.88
N ASN A 138 23.29 -1.87 18.89
CA ASN A 138 23.95 -2.33 19.07
C ASN A 138 24.37 -2.32 19.04
#